data_9c37d8f2e862053d4245fac1db7a2716
#
_entry.id   9c37d8f2e862053d4245fac1db7a2716
#
_cell.length_a   1.000
_cell.length_b   1.000
_cell.length_c   1.000
_cell.angle_alpha   90.00
_cell.angle_beta   90.00
_cell.angle_gamma   90.00
#
_symmetry.space_group_name_H-M   'P 1'
#
loop_
_entity.id
_entity.type
_entity.pdbx_description
1 polymer ?
#
loop_
_entity_poly.entity_id
_entity_poly.type
_entity_poly.pdbx_seq_one_letter_code
_entity_poly.pdbx_strand_id
1 'polypeptide(L)'
;LNRLGSLIPVVSNFFLTNSITGGLLKSFLGVAPNRNLPEISAVSLRAWYKKNYTLLPAPVKMIKSVYFFVDEFTNYNDTQIGIKAISLLKKLGYEVKVVDHEESGRSALSKGLLLKAKKHAEANIRIFEKLIDGNTPLIGLEPSAILSFRDEYPRIVGPEWVEGAKKLKFHAQLIDEFLGKEIAAGNIKPSEFTKRAEKIKLHGHCHQKALSSLSWTQKILSLPVNYVVEPIPSGCCGMAGSFGYEAEHYQVSQQVGELVLFPAVRKAVADTLIAAPGTSCRHQIADGTGRKALHPIEILWDALNR
;
A
#
# COMPACT_ATOMS: atom_id res chain seq x y z
N LEU A 1 -10.86 -7.49 12.84
CA LEU A 1 -9.95 -8.60 13.13
C LEU A 1 -8.53 -8.10 13.41
N ASN A 2 -7.90 -7.34 12.50
CA ASN A 2 -6.51 -6.88 12.65
C ASN A 2 -6.26 -6.12 13.96
N ARG A 3 -7.15 -5.19 14.35
CA ARG A 3 -7.03 -4.44 15.61
C ARG A 3 -7.07 -5.33 16.84
N LEU A 4 -7.95 -6.33 16.87
CA LEU A 4 -8.03 -7.29 17.99
C LEU A 4 -6.82 -8.22 18.01
N GLY A 5 -6.45 -8.76 16.85
CA GLY A 5 -5.28 -9.63 16.72
C GLY A 5 -3.97 -8.94 17.06
N SER A 6 -3.87 -7.63 16.86
CA SER A 6 -2.67 -6.84 17.19
C SER A 6 -2.43 -6.65 18.70
N LEU A 7 -3.37 -7.04 19.55
CA LEU A 7 -3.16 -7.04 21.00
C LEU A 7 -2.20 -8.16 21.42
N ILE A 8 -2.26 -9.33 20.76
CA ILE A 8 -1.38 -10.48 21.01
C ILE A 8 -0.95 -11.09 19.66
N PRO A 9 -0.06 -10.43 18.90
CA PRO A 9 0.27 -10.81 17.51
C PRO A 9 0.80 -12.24 17.39
N VAL A 10 1.64 -12.68 18.32
CA VAL A 10 2.25 -14.03 18.30
C VAL A 10 1.16 -15.11 18.36
N VAL A 11 0.21 -14.96 19.28
CA VAL A 11 -0.91 -15.90 19.43
C VAL A 11 -1.81 -15.86 18.21
N SER A 12 -2.14 -14.66 17.75
CA SER A 12 -3.00 -14.47 16.56
C SER A 12 -2.37 -15.11 15.32
N ASN A 13 -1.07 -14.87 15.08
CA ASN A 13 -0.36 -15.45 13.94
C ASN A 13 -0.27 -16.98 14.06
N PHE A 14 -0.04 -17.53 15.26
CA PHE A 14 -0.11 -18.98 15.45
C PHE A 14 -1.43 -19.57 14.95
N PHE A 15 -2.57 -18.97 15.35
CA PHE A 15 -3.89 -19.42 14.90
C PHE A 15 -4.14 -19.20 13.41
N LEU A 16 -3.56 -18.16 12.81
CA LEU A 16 -3.70 -17.87 11.38
C LEU A 16 -2.86 -18.81 10.49
N THR A 17 -1.67 -19.20 10.94
CA THR A 17 -0.69 -19.93 10.11
C THR A 17 -0.66 -21.44 10.38
N ASN A 18 -1.12 -21.90 11.55
CA ASN A 18 -1.18 -23.31 11.87
C ASN A 18 -2.16 -24.05 10.94
N SER A 19 -1.79 -25.21 10.43
CA SER A 19 -2.57 -25.96 9.44
C SER A 19 -3.96 -26.40 9.96
N ILE A 20 -4.08 -26.74 11.23
CA ILE A 20 -5.34 -27.22 11.82
C ILE A 20 -6.23 -26.02 12.20
N THR A 21 -5.73 -25.13 13.08
CA THR A 21 -6.52 -23.99 13.59
C THR A 21 -6.80 -22.98 12.49
N GLY A 22 -5.83 -22.70 11.62
CA GLY A 22 -6.00 -21.83 10.46
C GLY A 22 -6.98 -22.41 9.44
N GLY A 23 -6.97 -23.75 9.24
CA GLY A 23 -7.95 -24.44 8.40
C GLY A 23 -9.39 -24.30 8.92
N LEU A 24 -9.60 -24.52 10.22
CA LEU A 24 -10.90 -24.31 10.85
C LEU A 24 -11.36 -22.85 10.78
N LEU A 25 -10.46 -21.90 11.04
CA LEU A 25 -10.75 -20.46 10.95
C LEU A 25 -11.13 -20.07 9.54
N LYS A 26 -10.40 -20.52 8.51
CA LYS A 26 -10.70 -20.26 7.09
C LYS A 26 -12.09 -20.80 6.74
N SER A 27 -12.39 -22.03 7.12
CA SER A 27 -13.71 -22.65 6.88
C SER A 27 -14.83 -21.83 7.53
N PHE A 28 -14.66 -21.42 8.78
CA PHE A 28 -15.64 -20.58 9.49
C PHE A 28 -15.85 -19.21 8.84
N LEU A 29 -14.77 -18.61 8.32
CA LEU A 29 -14.81 -17.30 7.67
C LEU A 29 -15.17 -17.36 6.17
N GLY A 30 -15.40 -18.54 5.59
CA GLY A 30 -15.65 -18.74 4.17
C GLY A 30 -14.43 -18.44 3.29
N VAL A 31 -13.22 -18.53 3.85
CA VAL A 31 -11.95 -18.29 3.14
C VAL A 31 -11.49 -19.60 2.48
N ALA A 32 -11.01 -19.49 1.25
CA ALA A 32 -10.47 -20.64 0.50
C ALA A 32 -9.32 -21.31 1.27
N PRO A 33 -9.29 -22.66 1.38
CA PRO A 33 -8.24 -23.40 2.11
C PRO A 33 -6.83 -23.08 1.62
N ASN A 34 -6.67 -22.87 0.32
CA ASN A 34 -5.38 -22.59 -0.33
C ASN A 34 -4.92 -21.12 -0.22
N ARG A 35 -5.65 -20.26 0.47
CA ARG A 35 -5.25 -18.87 0.73
C ARG A 35 -4.43 -18.77 2.00
N ASN A 36 -3.33 -18.04 1.93
CA ASN A 36 -2.63 -17.61 3.14
C ASN A 36 -3.29 -16.34 3.70
N LEU A 37 -3.65 -16.39 4.99
CA LEU A 37 -4.15 -15.19 5.66
C LEU A 37 -2.98 -14.25 5.98
N PRO A 38 -3.17 -12.92 5.83
CA PRO A 38 -2.14 -11.95 6.16
C PRO A 38 -1.73 -12.03 7.63
N GLU A 39 -0.45 -12.15 7.88
CA GLU A 39 0.08 -12.09 9.25
C GLU A 39 -0.05 -10.69 9.84
N ILE A 40 -0.18 -10.64 11.17
CA ILE A 40 -0.25 -9.41 11.93
C ILE A 40 1.16 -9.05 12.40
N SER A 41 1.59 -7.83 12.13
CA SER A 41 2.88 -7.31 12.56
C SER A 41 2.98 -7.23 14.08
N ALA A 42 4.16 -7.50 14.62
CA ALA A 42 4.42 -7.48 16.06
C ALA A 42 4.14 -6.11 16.72
N VAL A 43 4.28 -5.04 15.96
CA VAL A 43 4.02 -3.66 16.39
C VAL A 43 3.26 -2.94 15.29
N SER A 44 2.22 -2.18 15.63
CA SER A 44 1.51 -1.36 14.63
C SER A 44 2.37 -0.16 14.19
N LEU A 45 2.18 0.29 12.94
CA LEU A 45 2.94 1.43 12.42
C LEU A 45 2.75 2.70 13.25
N ARG A 46 1.53 2.96 13.73
CA ARG A 46 1.24 4.12 14.59
C ARG A 46 2.01 4.05 15.91
N ALA A 47 2.06 2.86 16.54
CA ALA A 47 2.83 2.67 17.77
C ALA A 47 4.34 2.83 17.52
N TRP A 48 4.85 2.26 16.42
CA TRP A 48 6.23 2.43 16.02
C TRP A 48 6.55 3.91 15.75
N TYR A 49 5.72 4.63 15.03
CA TYR A 49 5.90 6.04 14.71
C TYR A 49 5.99 6.89 15.98
N LYS A 50 5.04 6.75 16.91
CA LYS A 50 5.03 7.49 18.19
C LYS A 50 6.32 7.28 18.99
N LYS A 51 6.89 6.07 18.94
CA LYS A 51 8.09 5.72 19.72
C LYS A 51 9.41 6.09 19.03
N ASN A 52 9.47 5.95 17.69
CA ASN A 52 10.75 5.90 16.98
C ASN A 52 10.98 7.08 16.01
N TYR A 53 9.92 7.79 15.57
CA TYR A 53 10.07 8.82 14.54
C TYR A 53 11.06 9.92 14.92
N THR A 54 11.05 10.40 16.17
CA THR A 54 11.98 11.42 16.67
C THR A 54 13.41 10.90 16.78
N LEU A 55 13.61 9.60 16.92
CA LEU A 55 14.92 8.95 16.99
C LEU A 55 15.58 8.76 15.62
N LEU A 56 14.80 8.86 14.53
CA LEU A 56 15.37 8.80 13.19
C LEU A 56 16.25 10.02 12.94
N PRO A 57 17.40 9.88 12.23
CA PRO A 57 18.27 10.99 11.89
C PRO A 57 17.49 12.14 11.23
N ALA A 58 17.83 13.37 11.62
CA ALA A 58 17.30 14.55 10.95
C ALA A 58 17.81 14.59 9.50
N PRO A 59 17.00 15.05 8.54
CA PRO A 59 17.48 15.25 7.17
C PRO A 59 18.51 16.36 7.10
N VAL A 60 19.45 16.26 6.17
CA VAL A 60 20.46 17.32 5.92
C VAL A 60 19.80 18.64 5.52
N LYS A 61 18.69 18.54 4.76
CA LYS A 61 17.89 19.68 4.34
C LYS A 61 16.41 19.32 4.42
N MET A 62 15.62 20.17 5.06
CA MET A 62 14.15 20.05 5.05
C MET A 62 13.59 20.65 3.77
N ILE A 63 12.77 19.87 3.04
CA ILE A 63 12.13 20.30 1.80
C ILE A 63 10.70 20.78 2.08
N LYS A 64 9.85 19.89 2.60
CA LYS A 64 8.46 20.18 2.98
C LYS A 64 7.91 19.12 3.95
N SER A 65 6.74 19.39 4.51
CA SER A 65 5.99 18.42 5.33
C SER A 65 4.99 17.65 4.47
N VAL A 66 4.68 16.43 4.86
CA VAL A 66 3.60 15.61 4.30
C VAL A 66 2.80 14.95 5.42
N TYR A 67 1.50 14.80 5.25
CA TYR A 67 0.69 13.91 6.09
C TYR A 67 0.72 12.50 5.52
N PHE A 68 0.95 11.52 6.39
CA PHE A 68 0.98 10.12 5.99
C PHE A 68 -0.28 9.41 6.48
N PHE A 69 -1.09 8.93 5.53
CA PHE A 69 -2.28 8.15 5.81
C PHE A 69 -1.87 6.71 6.16
N VAL A 70 -2.06 6.36 7.42
CA VAL A 70 -1.76 5.00 7.92
C VAL A 70 -3.02 4.16 7.79
N ASP A 71 -3.19 3.54 6.62
CA ASP A 71 -4.31 2.65 6.36
C ASP A 71 -4.23 1.37 7.21
N GLU A 72 -5.34 0.62 7.24
CA GLU A 72 -5.49 -0.59 8.05
C GLU A 72 -4.49 -1.69 7.70
N PHE A 73 -4.08 -1.82 6.43
CA PHE A 73 -3.11 -2.83 6.00
C PHE A 73 -1.69 -2.42 6.40
N THR A 74 -1.31 -1.19 6.09
CA THR A 74 -0.02 -0.62 6.46
C THR A 74 0.17 -0.57 7.97
N ASN A 75 -0.92 -0.33 8.74
CA ASN A 75 -0.83 -0.26 10.19
C ASN A 75 -0.57 -1.61 10.85
N TYR A 76 -1.16 -2.70 10.34
CA TYR A 76 -1.19 -3.97 11.06
C TYR A 76 -0.51 -5.14 10.34
N ASN A 77 -0.40 -5.12 9.03
CA ASN A 77 0.15 -6.21 8.22
C ASN A 77 1.46 -5.81 7.54
N ASP A 78 1.46 -4.69 6.85
CA ASP A 78 2.59 -4.17 6.06
C ASP A 78 3.43 -3.13 6.84
N THR A 79 3.51 -3.26 8.17
CA THR A 79 4.17 -2.28 9.05
C THR A 79 5.61 -2.02 8.64
N GLN A 80 6.37 -3.03 8.21
CA GLN A 80 7.75 -2.86 7.76
C GLN A 80 7.84 -1.99 6.50
N ILE A 81 6.87 -2.08 5.60
CA ILE A 81 6.78 -1.22 4.42
C ILE A 81 6.52 0.23 4.85
N GLY A 82 5.60 0.43 5.80
CA GLY A 82 5.32 1.74 6.38
C GLY A 82 6.55 2.36 7.06
N ILE A 83 7.31 1.56 7.81
CA ILE A 83 8.57 2.01 8.46
C ILE A 83 9.59 2.44 7.41
N LYS A 84 9.82 1.62 6.37
CA LYS A 84 10.72 1.95 5.27
C LYS A 84 10.27 3.24 4.55
N ALA A 85 8.97 3.42 4.32
CA ALA A 85 8.42 4.61 3.68
C ALA A 85 8.67 5.89 4.48
N ILE A 86 8.35 5.87 5.77
CA ILE A 86 8.57 7.02 6.67
C ILE A 86 10.07 7.34 6.79
N SER A 87 10.90 6.32 6.91
CA SER A 87 12.36 6.49 7.01
C SER A 87 12.96 7.03 5.71
N LEU A 88 12.50 6.53 4.54
CA LEU A 88 12.90 7.02 3.22
C LEU A 88 12.55 8.50 3.06
N LEU A 89 11.29 8.86 3.32
CA LEU A 89 10.81 10.24 3.21
C LEU A 89 11.63 11.17 4.12
N LYS A 90 11.84 10.79 5.38
CA LYS A 90 12.62 11.60 6.31
C LYS A 90 14.05 11.78 5.82
N LYS A 91 14.71 10.72 5.33
CA LYS A 91 16.08 10.80 4.81
C LYS A 91 16.18 11.68 3.55
N LEU A 92 15.13 11.66 2.70
CA LEU A 92 15.03 12.50 1.51
C LEU A 92 14.63 13.97 1.80
N GLY A 93 14.45 14.36 3.06
CA GLY A 93 14.18 15.76 3.43
C GLY A 93 12.71 16.09 3.65
N TYR A 94 11.84 15.11 3.83
CA TYR A 94 10.41 15.33 4.09
C TYR A 94 10.06 15.09 5.55
N GLU A 95 9.41 16.08 6.19
CA GLU A 95 8.80 15.87 7.50
C GLU A 95 7.53 15.06 7.34
N VAL A 96 7.47 13.89 7.98
CA VAL A 96 6.31 13.01 7.93
C VAL A 96 5.45 13.22 9.17
N LYS A 97 4.20 13.65 8.98
CA LYS A 97 3.21 13.87 10.04
C LYS A 97 2.18 12.75 10.01
N VAL A 98 2.04 12.04 11.12
CA VAL A 98 0.98 11.05 11.33
C VAL A 98 0.05 11.58 12.42
N VAL A 99 -1.22 11.75 12.09
CA VAL A 99 -2.28 12.12 13.03
C VAL A 99 -3.18 10.93 13.32
N ASP A 100 -3.91 10.98 14.42
CA ASP A 100 -4.93 9.97 14.68
C ASP A 100 -6.10 10.19 13.72
N HIS A 101 -6.46 9.15 12.97
CA HIS A 101 -7.53 9.14 11.97
C HIS A 101 -8.19 7.77 11.90
N GLU A 102 -9.34 7.67 11.25
CA GLU A 102 -10.07 6.43 11.03
C GLU A 102 -9.43 5.54 9.94
N GLU A 103 -9.88 4.29 9.86
CA GLU A 103 -9.56 3.40 8.74
C GLU A 103 -10.04 4.02 7.40
N SER A 104 -9.50 3.53 6.29
CA SER A 104 -9.89 4.04 4.95
C SER A 104 -11.36 3.76 4.59
N GLY A 105 -11.98 2.80 5.26
CA GLY A 105 -13.28 2.27 4.87
C GLY A 105 -13.24 1.30 3.68
N ARG A 106 -12.06 1.05 3.08
CA ARG A 106 -11.92 0.17 1.92
C ARG A 106 -12.44 -1.23 2.17
N SER A 107 -12.13 -1.79 3.35
CA SER A 107 -12.62 -3.10 3.75
C SER A 107 -14.16 -3.17 3.84
N ALA A 108 -14.78 -2.08 4.31
CA ALA A 108 -16.25 -1.97 4.36
C ALA A 108 -16.85 -1.86 2.95
N LEU A 109 -16.23 -1.05 2.06
CA LEU A 109 -16.65 -0.93 0.66
C LEU A 109 -16.61 -2.27 -0.07
N SER A 110 -15.55 -3.06 0.13
CA SER A 110 -15.41 -4.39 -0.50
C SER A 110 -16.50 -5.38 -0.09
N LYS A 111 -17.16 -5.14 1.05
CA LYS A 111 -18.27 -5.96 1.57
C LYS A 111 -19.64 -5.32 1.39
N GLY A 112 -19.75 -4.22 0.65
CA GLY A 112 -21.01 -3.50 0.45
C GLY A 112 -21.55 -2.79 1.70
N LEU A 113 -20.74 -2.65 2.76
CA LEU A 113 -21.13 -2.00 4.02
C LEU A 113 -21.02 -0.47 3.89
N LEU A 114 -21.82 0.12 3.01
CA LEU A 114 -21.71 1.53 2.59
C LEU A 114 -21.86 2.50 3.74
N LEU A 115 -22.79 2.27 4.68
CA LEU A 115 -22.98 3.15 5.84
C LEU A 115 -21.76 3.18 6.76
N LYS A 116 -21.07 2.05 6.90
CA LYS A 116 -19.81 1.98 7.65
C LYS A 116 -18.68 2.72 6.93
N ALA A 117 -18.55 2.52 5.63
CA ALA A 117 -17.57 3.22 4.80
C ALA A 117 -17.80 4.74 4.82
N LYS A 118 -19.07 5.19 4.73
CA LYS A 118 -19.47 6.59 4.85
C LYS A 118 -18.99 7.21 6.16
N LYS A 119 -19.21 6.54 7.30
CA LYS A 119 -18.76 7.03 8.62
C LYS A 119 -17.24 7.22 8.68
N HIS A 120 -16.46 6.28 8.15
CA HIS A 120 -15.01 6.43 8.07
C HIS A 120 -14.61 7.59 7.15
N ALA A 121 -15.25 7.73 5.99
CA ALA A 121 -14.97 8.81 5.05
C ALA A 121 -15.22 10.19 5.67
N GLU A 122 -16.37 10.38 6.29
CA GLU A 122 -16.75 11.66 6.94
C GLU A 122 -15.82 12.01 8.10
N ALA A 123 -15.43 11.01 8.93
CA ALA A 123 -14.48 11.22 10.00
C ALA A 123 -13.09 11.61 9.47
N ASN A 124 -12.62 10.96 8.41
CA ASN A 124 -11.34 11.29 7.78
C ASN A 124 -11.37 12.68 7.12
N ILE A 125 -12.46 13.04 6.45
CA ILE A 125 -12.62 14.40 5.90
C ILE A 125 -12.53 15.44 6.99
N ARG A 126 -13.26 15.28 8.09
CA ARG A 126 -13.25 16.19 9.26
C ARG A 126 -11.83 16.43 9.78
N ILE A 127 -10.99 15.40 9.77
CA ILE A 127 -9.61 15.49 10.27
C ILE A 127 -8.71 16.20 9.24
N PHE A 128 -8.75 15.76 7.98
CA PHE A 128 -7.75 16.15 6.99
C PHE A 128 -8.09 17.42 6.21
N GLU A 129 -9.35 17.84 6.09
CA GLU A 129 -9.73 19.02 5.29
C GLU A 129 -9.04 20.31 5.73
N LYS A 130 -8.70 20.43 7.04
CA LYS A 130 -8.02 21.59 7.62
C LYS A 130 -6.49 21.45 7.67
N LEU A 131 -5.99 20.24 7.45
CA LEU A 131 -4.57 19.93 7.62
C LEU A 131 -3.80 19.89 6.31
N ILE A 132 -4.47 19.53 5.20
CA ILE A 132 -3.82 19.31 3.92
C ILE A 132 -4.16 20.40 2.89
N ASP A 133 -3.14 20.69 2.08
CA ASP A 133 -3.20 21.61 0.94
C ASP A 133 -2.19 21.19 -0.13
N GLY A 134 -1.95 22.07 -1.14
CA GLY A 134 -0.99 21.81 -2.20
C GLY A 134 0.46 21.72 -1.74
N ASN A 135 0.81 22.34 -0.62
CA ASN A 135 2.17 22.32 -0.05
C ASN A 135 2.38 21.15 0.91
N THR A 136 1.33 20.75 1.62
CA THR A 136 1.36 19.68 2.63
C THR A 136 0.33 18.60 2.26
N PRO A 137 0.61 17.76 1.24
CA PRO A 137 -0.34 16.75 0.76
C PRO A 137 -0.53 15.59 1.74
N LEU A 138 -1.65 14.87 1.57
CA LEU A 138 -1.87 13.56 2.19
C LEU A 138 -1.32 12.47 1.27
N ILE A 139 -0.41 11.65 1.76
CA ILE A 139 0.16 10.54 0.99
C ILE A 139 -0.14 9.19 1.65
N GLY A 140 -0.31 8.15 0.85
CA GLY A 140 -0.56 6.79 1.34
C GLY A 140 0.15 5.73 0.51
N LEU A 141 0.29 4.54 1.09
CA LEU A 141 0.96 3.39 0.46
C LEU A 141 0.00 2.50 -0.30
N GLU A 142 -1.09 2.06 0.35
CA GLU A 142 -2.04 1.13 -0.26
C GLU A 142 -2.93 1.87 -1.27
N PRO A 143 -2.84 1.54 -2.57
CA PRO A 143 -3.57 2.29 -3.59
C PRO A 143 -5.08 2.30 -3.39
N SER A 144 -5.66 1.17 -2.96
CA SER A 144 -7.09 1.05 -2.75
C SER A 144 -7.59 1.90 -1.57
N ALA A 145 -6.72 2.18 -0.60
CA ALA A 145 -7.06 2.98 0.57
C ALA A 145 -6.94 4.48 0.29
N ILE A 146 -5.77 4.95 -0.17
CA ILE A 146 -5.56 6.39 -0.39
C ILE A 146 -6.36 6.94 -1.57
N LEU A 147 -6.56 6.14 -2.63
CA LEU A 147 -7.35 6.59 -3.77
C LEU A 147 -8.86 6.63 -3.51
N SER A 148 -9.35 6.03 -2.41
CA SER A 148 -10.73 6.21 -1.97
C SER A 148 -11.07 7.69 -1.71
N PHE A 149 -10.10 8.50 -1.29
CA PHE A 149 -10.27 9.96 -1.15
C PHE A 149 -10.58 10.64 -2.49
N ARG A 150 -10.14 10.05 -3.62
CA ARG A 150 -10.35 10.62 -4.97
C ARG A 150 -11.65 10.20 -5.61
N ASP A 151 -12.13 8.99 -5.33
CA ASP A 151 -13.26 8.40 -6.04
C ASP A 151 -14.46 8.13 -5.14
N GLU A 152 -14.34 7.26 -4.16
CA GLU A 152 -15.48 6.81 -3.38
C GLU A 152 -15.96 7.87 -2.38
N TYR A 153 -15.05 8.55 -1.67
CA TYR A 153 -15.44 9.52 -0.64
C TYR A 153 -16.39 10.62 -1.16
N PRO A 154 -16.09 11.30 -2.28
CA PRO A 154 -17.00 12.33 -2.80
C PRO A 154 -18.39 11.82 -3.18
N ARG A 155 -18.54 10.50 -3.36
CA ARG A 155 -19.81 9.88 -3.81
C ARG A 155 -20.65 9.33 -2.66
N ILE A 156 -20.04 8.99 -1.52
CA ILE A 156 -20.73 8.30 -0.42
C ILE A 156 -21.02 9.19 0.79
N VAL A 157 -20.35 10.35 0.90
CA VAL A 157 -20.52 11.26 2.07
C VAL A 157 -21.81 12.08 2.00
N GLY A 158 -22.25 12.58 3.15
CA GLY A 158 -23.39 13.49 3.23
C GLY A 158 -23.10 14.85 2.57
N PRO A 159 -24.17 15.59 2.19
CA PRO A 159 -24.01 16.87 1.48
C PRO A 159 -23.07 17.85 2.18
N GLU A 160 -23.06 17.87 3.50
CA GLU A 160 -22.22 18.72 4.34
C GLU A 160 -20.71 18.44 4.23
N TRP A 161 -20.34 17.26 3.74
CA TRP A 161 -18.94 16.82 3.60
C TRP A 161 -18.41 16.86 2.17
N VAL A 162 -19.27 17.15 1.19
CA VAL A 162 -18.91 17.07 -0.24
C VAL A 162 -17.76 18.02 -0.60
N GLU A 163 -17.80 19.26 -0.09
CA GLU A 163 -16.74 20.24 -0.40
C GLU A 163 -15.41 19.86 0.24
N GLY A 164 -15.42 19.37 1.49
CA GLY A 164 -14.23 18.80 2.13
C GLY A 164 -13.67 17.59 1.34
N ALA A 165 -14.54 16.69 0.88
CA ALA A 165 -14.15 15.55 0.05
C ALA A 165 -13.52 15.99 -1.26
N LYS A 166 -14.10 16.99 -1.95
CA LYS A 166 -13.53 17.55 -3.19
C LYS A 166 -12.15 18.15 -2.97
N LYS A 167 -11.96 18.90 -1.86
CA LYS A 167 -10.63 19.43 -1.50
C LYS A 167 -9.63 18.32 -1.31
N LEU A 168 -9.97 17.29 -0.52
CA LEU A 168 -9.08 16.15 -0.26
C LEU A 168 -8.73 15.36 -1.53
N LYS A 169 -9.68 15.21 -2.45
CA LYS A 169 -9.48 14.56 -3.76
C LYS A 169 -8.26 15.08 -4.51
N PHE A 170 -8.00 16.39 -4.48
CA PHE A 170 -6.89 17.01 -5.21
C PHE A 170 -5.54 16.87 -4.49
N HIS A 171 -5.56 16.65 -3.17
CA HIS A 171 -4.35 16.67 -2.35
C HIS A 171 -3.99 15.30 -1.75
N ALA A 172 -4.85 14.28 -1.91
CA ALA A 172 -4.53 12.89 -1.57
C ALA A 172 -3.78 12.23 -2.73
N GLN A 173 -2.60 11.66 -2.45
CA GLN A 173 -1.68 11.12 -3.46
C GLN A 173 -1.14 9.74 -3.04
N LEU A 174 -0.88 8.89 -4.02
CA LEU A 174 0.00 7.74 -3.81
C LEU A 174 1.41 8.23 -3.48
N ILE A 175 2.13 7.50 -2.65
CA ILE A 175 3.53 7.84 -2.32
C ILE A 175 4.42 7.87 -3.56
N ASP A 176 4.21 6.96 -4.51
CA ASP A 176 4.98 6.92 -5.76
C ASP A 176 4.65 8.10 -6.68
N GLU A 177 3.40 8.56 -6.69
CA GLU A 177 3.00 9.78 -7.37
C GLU A 177 3.67 11.02 -6.74
N PHE A 178 3.66 11.12 -5.42
CA PHE A 178 4.34 12.18 -4.69
C PHE A 178 5.84 12.21 -4.99
N LEU A 179 6.53 11.08 -4.79
CA LEU A 179 7.96 10.98 -5.06
C LEU A 179 8.29 11.23 -6.54
N GLY A 180 7.47 10.75 -7.46
CA GLY A 180 7.63 11.00 -8.89
C GLY A 180 7.55 12.48 -9.27
N LYS A 181 6.69 13.25 -8.60
CA LYS A 181 6.60 14.71 -8.73
C LYS A 181 7.83 15.41 -8.15
N GLU A 182 8.30 14.97 -6.99
CA GLU A 182 9.50 15.53 -6.35
C GLU A 182 10.78 15.23 -7.16
N ILE A 183 10.88 14.08 -7.82
CA ILE A 183 11.93 13.76 -8.79
C ILE A 183 11.85 14.73 -9.99
N ALA A 184 10.65 14.96 -10.53
CA ALA A 184 10.47 15.88 -11.65
C ALA A 184 10.83 17.32 -11.29
N ALA A 185 10.61 17.72 -10.04
CA ALA A 185 10.99 19.03 -9.49
C ALA A 185 12.50 19.14 -9.17
N GLY A 186 13.28 18.05 -9.30
CA GLY A 186 14.71 18.02 -8.99
C GLY A 186 15.05 17.96 -7.50
N ASN A 187 14.05 17.71 -6.64
CA ASN A 187 14.23 17.60 -5.20
C ASN A 187 14.85 16.26 -4.77
N ILE A 188 14.68 15.22 -5.59
CA ILE A 188 15.26 13.88 -5.38
C ILE A 188 16.12 13.54 -6.59
N LYS A 189 17.37 13.13 -6.36
CA LYS A 189 18.36 12.93 -7.43
C LYS A 189 18.84 11.48 -7.50
N PRO A 190 19.20 10.98 -8.71
CA PRO A 190 19.79 9.64 -8.87
C PRO A 190 21.06 9.41 -8.02
N SER A 191 21.83 10.46 -7.74
CA SER A 191 23.04 10.38 -6.93
C SER A 191 22.82 9.96 -5.48
N GLU A 192 21.58 10.01 -4.99
CA GLU A 192 21.23 9.56 -3.65
C GLU A 192 21.04 8.04 -3.57
N PHE A 193 21.09 7.35 -4.72
CA PHE A 193 20.80 5.93 -4.85
C PHE A 193 22.00 5.15 -5.40
N THR A 194 21.99 3.84 -5.14
CA THR A 194 23.01 2.90 -5.57
C THR A 194 23.15 2.86 -7.11
N LYS A 195 24.37 2.51 -7.56
CA LYS A 195 24.65 2.21 -8.98
C LYS A 195 24.57 0.72 -9.30
N ARG A 196 24.15 -0.13 -8.35
CA ARG A 196 23.93 -1.57 -8.59
C ARG A 196 22.89 -1.75 -9.70
N ALA A 197 23.06 -2.73 -10.55
CA ALA A 197 22.08 -3.08 -11.57
C ALA A 197 21.00 -4.00 -11.00
N GLU A 198 19.73 -3.71 -11.32
CA GLU A 198 18.59 -4.56 -10.96
C GLU A 198 17.59 -4.65 -12.10
N LYS A 199 16.99 -5.83 -12.26
CA LYS A 199 15.84 -6.04 -13.16
C LYS A 199 14.57 -6.16 -12.36
N ILE A 200 13.52 -5.42 -12.75
CA ILE A 200 12.27 -5.33 -12.02
C ILE A 200 11.11 -5.59 -12.97
N LYS A 201 10.29 -6.58 -12.66
CA LYS A 201 8.96 -6.77 -13.29
C LYS A 201 7.92 -6.06 -12.41
N LEU A 202 7.19 -5.11 -12.97
CA LEU A 202 6.24 -4.27 -12.24
C LEU A 202 4.79 -4.63 -12.59
N HIS A 203 4.03 -5.09 -11.59
CA HIS A 203 2.57 -5.21 -11.67
C HIS A 203 1.90 -3.95 -11.09
N GLY A 204 1.10 -3.25 -11.90
CA GLY A 204 0.33 -2.08 -11.45
C GLY A 204 -0.98 -2.46 -10.78
N HIS A 205 -1.31 -1.80 -9.66
CA HIS A 205 -2.59 -1.97 -9.00
C HIS A 205 -3.77 -1.43 -9.84
N CYS A 206 -4.93 -2.09 -9.84
CA CYS A 206 -6.08 -1.71 -10.67
C CYS A 206 -6.60 -0.29 -10.35
N HIS A 207 -6.75 0.08 -9.06
CA HIS A 207 -7.13 1.45 -8.66
C HIS A 207 -6.10 2.49 -9.12
N GLN A 208 -4.80 2.18 -9.01
CA GLN A 208 -3.75 3.07 -9.50
C GLN A 208 -3.86 3.30 -11.00
N LYS A 209 -4.08 2.25 -11.79
CA LYS A 209 -4.25 2.36 -13.25
C LYS A 209 -5.51 3.15 -13.62
N ALA A 210 -6.57 3.04 -12.82
CA ALA A 210 -7.84 3.73 -13.09
C ALA A 210 -7.85 5.20 -12.65
N LEU A 211 -7.22 5.54 -11.52
CA LEU A 211 -7.35 6.83 -10.84
C LEU A 211 -6.06 7.64 -10.76
N SER A 212 -4.94 7.07 -11.22
CA SER A 212 -3.61 7.68 -11.28
C SER A 212 -2.86 7.18 -12.51
N SER A 213 -1.56 6.87 -12.38
CA SER A 213 -0.75 6.29 -13.46
C SER A 213 0.33 5.37 -12.92
N LEU A 214 0.56 4.25 -13.62
CA LEU A 214 1.68 3.36 -13.34
C LEU A 214 3.04 4.00 -13.69
N SER A 215 3.05 5.04 -14.53
CA SER A 215 4.26 5.77 -14.89
C SER A 215 4.98 6.39 -13.69
N TRP A 216 4.25 6.74 -12.64
CA TRP A 216 4.85 7.24 -11.41
C TRP A 216 5.69 6.16 -10.72
N THR A 217 5.16 4.95 -10.60
CA THR A 217 5.90 3.83 -10.01
C THR A 217 7.10 3.45 -10.87
N GLN A 218 6.95 3.45 -12.21
CA GLN A 218 8.10 3.25 -13.10
C GLN A 218 9.17 4.31 -12.88
N LYS A 219 8.77 5.58 -12.79
CA LYS A 219 9.68 6.70 -12.61
C LYS A 219 10.51 6.58 -11.32
N ILE A 220 9.86 6.27 -10.18
CA ILE A 220 10.59 6.12 -8.93
C ILE A 220 11.51 4.90 -8.92
N LEU A 221 11.08 3.78 -9.51
CA LEU A 221 11.89 2.56 -9.59
C LEU A 221 13.04 2.68 -10.61
N SER A 222 12.93 3.54 -11.61
CA SER A 222 13.99 3.83 -12.57
C SER A 222 14.94 4.96 -12.13
N LEU A 223 14.77 5.48 -10.91
CA LEU A 223 15.62 6.56 -10.40
C LEU A 223 17.07 6.11 -10.15
N PRO A 224 17.35 4.91 -9.58
CA PRO A 224 18.70 4.35 -9.58
C PRO A 224 19.13 4.03 -11.02
N VAL A 225 20.26 4.60 -11.45
CA VAL A 225 20.66 4.68 -12.87
C VAL A 225 20.76 3.36 -13.63
N ASN A 226 20.96 2.24 -12.93
CA ASN A 226 21.13 0.90 -13.54
C ASN A 226 19.91 -0.02 -13.26
N TYR A 227 18.79 0.53 -12.81
CA TYR A 227 17.56 -0.25 -12.63
C TYR A 227 16.77 -0.30 -13.94
N VAL A 228 16.42 -1.49 -14.39
CA VAL A 228 15.60 -1.72 -15.58
C VAL A 228 14.21 -2.17 -15.12
N VAL A 229 13.20 -1.36 -15.41
CA VAL A 229 11.82 -1.58 -14.96
C VAL A 229 10.92 -1.94 -16.14
N GLU A 230 10.39 -3.15 -16.13
CA GLU A 230 9.48 -3.65 -17.17
C GLU A 230 8.07 -3.85 -16.58
N PRO A 231 7.08 -3.06 -17.01
CA PRO A 231 5.69 -3.29 -16.63
C PRO A 231 5.18 -4.62 -17.18
N ILE A 232 4.48 -5.36 -16.33
CA ILE A 232 3.69 -6.52 -16.76
C ILE A 232 2.37 -5.98 -17.34
N PRO A 233 1.98 -6.28 -18.59
CA PRO A 233 0.76 -5.78 -19.21
C PRO A 233 -0.47 -6.52 -18.69
N SER A 234 -0.55 -6.74 -17.39
CA SER A 234 -1.66 -7.41 -16.70
C SER A 234 -2.78 -6.43 -16.39
N GLY A 235 -4.01 -6.89 -16.41
CA GLY A 235 -5.19 -6.18 -15.90
C GLY A 235 -5.24 -6.17 -14.37
N CYS A 236 -6.19 -6.89 -13.81
CA CYS A 236 -6.31 -7.16 -12.37
C CYS A 236 -5.40 -8.32 -11.97
N CYS A 237 -4.99 -8.38 -10.70
CA CYS A 237 -4.34 -9.57 -10.14
C CYS A 237 -5.31 -10.72 -9.85
N GLY A 238 -6.62 -10.44 -9.79
CA GLY A 238 -7.66 -11.40 -9.45
C GLY A 238 -8.13 -11.36 -8.00
N MET A 239 -7.44 -10.64 -7.10
CA MET A 239 -7.81 -10.62 -5.69
C MET A 239 -9.03 -9.76 -5.39
N ALA A 240 -9.15 -8.58 -6.02
CA ALA A 240 -10.29 -7.66 -5.90
C ALA A 240 -10.80 -7.47 -4.45
N GLY A 241 -9.93 -7.01 -3.55
CA GLY A 241 -10.26 -6.86 -2.13
C GLY A 241 -10.37 -8.22 -1.42
N SER A 242 -11.54 -8.53 -0.83
CA SER A 242 -11.80 -9.81 -0.19
C SER A 242 -12.24 -10.91 -1.15
N PHE A 243 -12.69 -10.58 -2.36
CA PHE A 243 -13.25 -11.50 -3.35
C PHE A 243 -12.39 -12.75 -3.57
N GLY A 244 -11.11 -12.57 -3.85
CA GLY A 244 -10.21 -13.68 -4.12
C GLY A 244 -9.82 -14.51 -2.87
N TYR A 245 -10.16 -14.05 -1.67
CA TYR A 245 -10.02 -14.86 -0.45
C TYR A 245 -11.20 -15.82 -0.25
N GLU A 246 -12.37 -15.47 -0.75
CA GLU A 246 -13.60 -16.24 -0.57
C GLU A 246 -13.55 -17.57 -1.32
N ALA A 247 -13.99 -18.65 -0.66
CA ALA A 247 -13.88 -20.00 -1.19
C ALA A 247 -14.61 -20.17 -2.53
N GLU A 248 -15.78 -19.53 -2.66
CA GLU A 248 -16.60 -19.56 -3.87
C GLU A 248 -15.98 -18.83 -5.07
N HIS A 249 -15.13 -17.83 -4.80
CA HIS A 249 -14.49 -17.00 -5.83
C HIS A 249 -13.04 -17.38 -6.14
N TYR A 250 -12.48 -18.33 -5.37
CA TYR A 250 -11.05 -18.67 -5.47
C TYR A 250 -10.63 -19.07 -6.88
N GLN A 251 -11.41 -19.94 -7.53
CA GLN A 251 -11.07 -20.40 -8.88
C GLN A 251 -11.05 -19.26 -9.91
N VAL A 252 -12.07 -18.40 -9.88
CA VAL A 252 -12.14 -17.22 -10.77
C VAL A 252 -10.97 -16.29 -10.49
N SER A 253 -10.63 -16.07 -9.22
CA SER A 253 -9.48 -15.27 -8.81
C SER A 253 -8.16 -15.79 -9.38
N GLN A 254 -7.95 -17.13 -9.34
CA GLN A 254 -6.76 -17.77 -9.91
C GLN A 254 -6.76 -17.66 -11.45
N GLN A 255 -7.88 -17.90 -12.12
CA GLN A 255 -8.01 -17.77 -13.57
C GLN A 255 -7.64 -16.35 -14.04
N VAL A 256 -8.10 -15.30 -13.34
CA VAL A 256 -7.73 -13.92 -13.65
C VAL A 256 -6.23 -13.69 -13.52
N GLY A 257 -5.59 -14.24 -12.48
CA GLY A 257 -4.14 -14.18 -12.30
C GLY A 257 -3.38 -14.90 -13.41
N GLU A 258 -3.90 -16.02 -13.88
CA GLU A 258 -3.30 -16.84 -14.96
C GLU A 258 -3.38 -16.19 -16.34
N LEU A 259 -4.28 -15.24 -16.58
CA LEU A 259 -4.38 -14.59 -17.90
C LEU A 259 -3.06 -13.96 -18.35
N VAL A 260 -2.37 -13.23 -17.43
CA VAL A 260 -1.13 -12.51 -17.77
C VAL A 260 -0.14 -12.50 -16.59
N LEU A 261 -0.62 -12.22 -15.37
CA LEU A 261 0.25 -11.90 -14.24
C LEU A 261 1.13 -13.10 -13.83
N PHE A 262 0.52 -14.24 -13.54
CA PHE A 262 1.24 -15.42 -13.05
C PHE A 262 2.23 -15.96 -14.09
N PRO A 263 1.88 -16.13 -15.38
CA PRO A 263 2.84 -16.53 -16.39
C PRO A 263 4.01 -15.56 -16.53
N ALA A 264 3.78 -14.25 -16.46
CA ALA A 264 4.85 -13.25 -16.55
C ALA A 264 5.80 -13.32 -15.34
N VAL A 265 5.27 -13.56 -14.14
CA VAL A 265 6.08 -13.71 -12.91
C VAL A 265 6.89 -15.01 -12.93
N ARG A 266 6.29 -16.13 -13.34
CA ARG A 266 6.99 -17.44 -13.41
C ARG A 266 8.10 -17.45 -14.48
N LYS A 267 7.89 -16.74 -15.60
CA LYS A 267 8.92 -16.60 -16.67
C LYS A 267 10.06 -15.65 -16.29
N ALA A 268 9.89 -14.82 -15.28
CA ALA A 268 10.95 -13.91 -14.83
C ALA A 268 12.12 -14.71 -14.25
N VAL A 269 13.35 -14.34 -14.62
CA VAL A 269 14.58 -14.94 -14.10
C VAL A 269 14.60 -14.85 -12.57
N ALA A 270 15.27 -15.81 -11.91
CA ALA A 270 15.18 -15.97 -10.45
C ALA A 270 15.59 -14.72 -9.67
N ASP A 271 16.58 -13.98 -10.11
CA ASP A 271 17.11 -12.75 -9.52
C ASP A 271 16.30 -11.48 -9.89
N THR A 272 15.32 -11.59 -10.79
CA THR A 272 14.45 -10.47 -11.13
C THR A 272 13.53 -10.13 -9.96
N LEU A 273 13.53 -8.88 -9.51
CA LEU A 273 12.62 -8.39 -8.49
C LEU A 273 11.19 -8.28 -9.06
N ILE A 274 10.22 -8.74 -8.29
CA ILE A 274 8.80 -8.56 -8.63
C ILE A 274 8.27 -7.42 -7.77
N ALA A 275 7.77 -6.37 -8.40
CA ALA A 275 7.22 -5.20 -7.73
C ALA A 275 5.70 -5.14 -7.88
N ALA A 276 4.99 -4.89 -6.76
CA ALA A 276 3.55 -4.65 -6.76
C ALA A 276 3.16 -3.72 -5.59
N PRO A 277 2.51 -2.56 -5.83
CA PRO A 277 2.21 -1.60 -4.77
C PRO A 277 1.08 -2.08 -3.82
N GLY A 278 0.10 -2.83 -4.33
CA GLY A 278 -1.05 -3.26 -3.51
C GLY A 278 -0.76 -4.50 -2.67
N THR A 279 -1.20 -4.50 -1.41
CA THR A 279 -1.14 -5.64 -0.48
C THR A 279 -1.77 -6.89 -1.10
N SER A 280 -3.01 -6.77 -1.61
CA SER A 280 -3.72 -7.86 -2.27
C SER A 280 -2.95 -8.43 -3.47
N CYS A 281 -2.30 -7.57 -4.26
CA CYS A 281 -1.51 -8.01 -5.41
C CYS A 281 -0.28 -8.82 -4.98
N ARG A 282 0.41 -8.42 -3.93
CA ARG A 282 1.57 -9.16 -3.40
C ARG A 282 1.18 -10.53 -2.87
N HIS A 283 0.06 -10.62 -2.14
CA HIS A 283 -0.48 -11.90 -1.67
C HIS A 283 -0.88 -12.80 -2.83
N GLN A 284 -1.58 -12.26 -3.83
CA GLN A 284 -2.00 -13.02 -5.01
C GLN A 284 -0.80 -13.60 -5.79
N ILE A 285 0.26 -12.79 -5.96
CA ILE A 285 1.49 -13.25 -6.62
C ILE A 285 2.16 -14.35 -5.80
N ALA A 286 2.25 -14.19 -4.48
CA ALA A 286 2.86 -15.20 -3.61
C ALA A 286 2.08 -16.52 -3.65
N ASP A 287 0.75 -16.47 -3.49
CA ASP A 287 -0.11 -17.65 -3.50
C ASP A 287 -0.12 -18.36 -4.86
N GLY A 288 -0.18 -17.60 -5.97
CA GLY A 288 -0.31 -18.16 -7.31
C GLY A 288 1.00 -18.57 -7.99
N THR A 289 2.15 -18.07 -7.51
CA THR A 289 3.44 -18.30 -8.19
C THR A 289 4.57 -18.79 -7.29
N GLY A 290 4.41 -18.72 -5.96
CA GLY A 290 5.48 -18.96 -4.99
C GLY A 290 6.56 -17.88 -4.95
N ARG A 291 6.46 -16.82 -5.79
CA ARG A 291 7.42 -15.71 -5.83
C ARG A 291 6.98 -14.58 -4.88
N LYS A 292 7.92 -14.10 -4.08
CA LYS A 292 7.69 -12.89 -3.26
C LYS A 292 7.67 -11.66 -4.15
N ALA A 293 6.63 -10.83 -4.02
CA ALA A 293 6.59 -9.50 -4.58
C ALA A 293 6.89 -8.46 -3.50
N LEU A 294 7.64 -7.41 -3.84
CA LEU A 294 8.01 -6.31 -2.98
C LEU A 294 7.15 -5.08 -3.29
N HIS A 295 6.90 -4.27 -2.28
CA HIS A 295 6.35 -2.94 -2.52
C HIS A 295 7.43 -2.05 -3.19
N PRO A 296 7.10 -1.16 -4.15
CA PRO A 296 8.07 -0.29 -4.80
C PRO A 296 8.94 0.50 -3.82
N ILE A 297 8.39 0.91 -2.70
CA ILE A 297 9.12 1.63 -1.63
C ILE A 297 10.17 0.76 -0.95
N GLU A 298 9.97 -0.56 -0.82
CA GLU A 298 11.01 -1.45 -0.28
C GLU A 298 12.22 -1.46 -1.20
N ILE A 299 11.98 -1.61 -2.51
CA ILE A 299 13.04 -1.61 -3.53
C ILE A 299 13.79 -0.27 -3.52
N LEU A 300 13.06 0.84 -3.46
CA LEU A 300 13.67 2.18 -3.45
C LEU A 300 14.45 2.44 -2.15
N TRP A 301 13.93 2.00 -0.99
CA TRP A 301 14.62 2.10 0.30
C TRP A 301 15.94 1.30 0.30
N ASP A 302 15.91 0.08 -0.26
CA ASP A 302 17.08 -0.78 -0.32
C ASP A 302 18.12 -0.27 -1.33
N ALA A 303 17.70 0.57 -2.28
CA ALA A 303 18.55 1.26 -3.25
C ALA A 303 19.18 2.55 -2.70
N LEU A 304 18.65 3.12 -1.61
CA LEU A 304 19.12 4.40 -1.06
C LEU A 304 20.56 4.25 -0.50
N ASN A 305 21.46 5.18 -0.83
CA ASN A 305 22.81 5.24 -0.26
C ASN A 305 22.71 5.54 1.25
N ARG A 306 23.34 4.69 2.05
CA ARG A 306 23.30 4.75 3.52
C ARG A 306 24.51 5.50 4.08
#